data_6b1add4c5aa832ab8e230a9f56b8ca13
#
_entry.id   6b1add4c5aa832ab8e230a9f56b8ca13
#
_cell.length_a   1.000
_cell.length_b   1.000
_cell.length_c   1.000
_cell.angle_alpha   90.00
_cell.angle_beta   90.00
_cell.angle_gamma   90.00
#
_symmetry.space_group_name_H-M   'P 1'
#
loop_
_entity.id
_entity.type
_entity.pdbx_description
1 polymer ?
#
loop_
_entity_poly.entity_id
_entity_poly.type
_entity_poly.pdbx_seq_one_letter_code
_entity_poly.pdbx_strand_id
1 'polypeptide(L)'
;MIKQIKLFRTFLNMPVMLSLVVIVLGSRTPLRGQNVKVIVSSQAGDRLSPKPSLHFGGKAGVTGPTFAINEDVTYQKIDGFGASILEAGLICINSLPADKQEVVLRSLFDAQQGAGFTAMKTVIGATDFMSAGPFYTYDDTPGDVAMKHFSIARDLGPNGEITFIKRARKYGNFLLQAPMDYPPDWMLTNPQDRDKQDVDPKYYDALARYYLRYVQEYEKNGVSVDYLSLFNEPGVYTKISYGEIGELLKNHVGPLFEKEGIKTKIQLSEAPTRQNAYTNYHLALDDSKARKYVSGLAYHGYDWTNPEGFKEIAEVHAKYPQFPMWMTEVCHAYVIGESKSMPMPRYDFEDGDLWGNMILSDLEAGASAWIYWNMITDEKGGPWLVSVVHGDPDPNAQHPVVIVNRATHQVSYTGLYYYLAHFSKFVRPGDHRIETRGKAEKVRCMAFKSTHGRIVVQLLNSGTGPAQVRIGWHNQTLPVNLPGMSISTLMW
;
A
#
# COMPACT_ATOMS: atom_id res chain seq x y z
N MET A 1 74.72 -36.15 44.98
CA MET A 1 74.05 -37.08 45.94
C MET A 1 72.78 -37.52 45.24
N ILE A 2 72.81 -38.55 44.47
CA ILE A 2 72.49 -39.96 44.69
C ILE A 2 71.14 -40.14 45.44
N LYS A 3 70.18 -40.69 44.74
CA LYS A 3 69.31 -41.86 44.96
C LYS A 3 68.24 -41.90 43.87
N GLN A 4 68.43 -42.79 42.90
CA GLN A 4 67.94 -44.17 42.78
C GLN A 4 66.39 -44.28 42.92
N ILE A 5 65.75 -44.66 41.84
CA ILE A 5 65.23 -45.92 41.28
C ILE A 5 63.97 -46.44 41.98
N LYS A 6 62.87 -46.58 41.18
CA LYS A 6 62.29 -47.95 40.96
C LYS A 6 61.27 -47.92 39.82
N LEU A 7 61.52 -48.80 38.84
CA LEU A 7 60.54 -49.31 37.87
C LEU A 7 59.40 -50.07 38.57
N PHE A 8 58.15 -49.80 38.12
CA PHE A 8 57.13 -50.86 38.21
C PHE A 8 56.37 -50.88 36.85
N ARG A 9 56.52 -52.03 36.20
CA ARG A 9 55.69 -52.42 35.05
C ARG A 9 54.30 -52.83 35.59
N THR A 10 53.25 -52.25 35.08
CA THR A 10 51.89 -52.78 35.20
C THR A 10 51.31 -52.89 33.82
N PHE A 11 51.00 -54.11 33.42
CA PHE A 11 50.21 -54.42 32.22
C PHE A 11 48.83 -53.97 32.44
N LEU A 12 48.32 -53.13 31.52
CA LEU A 12 46.91 -52.79 31.46
C LEU A 12 46.31 -53.42 30.21
N ASN A 13 45.34 -54.29 30.41
CA ASN A 13 44.46 -54.86 29.39
C ASN A 13 43.67 -53.76 28.69
N MET A 14 43.77 -53.64 27.36
CA MET A 14 42.85 -52.90 26.54
C MET A 14 41.63 -53.75 26.24
N PRO A 15 40.39 -53.23 26.51
CA PRO A 15 39.19 -53.88 25.98
C PRO A 15 39.03 -53.46 24.54
N VAL A 16 38.84 -54.38 23.64
CA VAL A 16 38.41 -54.17 22.26
C VAL A 16 37.00 -53.65 22.29
N MET A 17 36.83 -52.35 21.98
CA MET A 17 35.51 -51.76 21.74
C MET A 17 35.03 -52.15 20.35
N LEU A 18 34.08 -53.08 20.30
CA LEU A 18 33.31 -53.40 19.08
C LEU A 18 32.37 -52.25 18.81
N SER A 19 32.69 -51.37 17.83
CA SER A 19 31.82 -50.32 17.38
C SER A 19 30.63 -50.91 16.60
N LEU A 20 29.48 -50.96 17.24
CA LEU A 20 28.22 -51.32 16.59
C LEU A 20 27.82 -50.13 15.70
N VAL A 21 28.01 -50.21 14.39
CA VAL A 21 27.44 -49.27 13.41
C VAL A 21 25.95 -49.55 13.32
N VAL A 22 25.14 -48.81 14.06
CA VAL A 22 23.69 -48.81 13.88
C VAL A 22 23.38 -48.04 12.61
N ILE A 23 23.15 -48.74 11.51
CA ILE A 23 22.55 -48.18 10.31
C ILE A 23 21.10 -47.87 10.65
N VAL A 24 20.82 -46.62 11.02
CA VAL A 24 19.46 -46.11 11.09
C VAL A 24 18.95 -46.01 9.65
N LEU A 25 18.28 -47.04 9.19
CA LEU A 25 17.41 -47.01 8.03
C LEU A 25 16.25 -46.04 8.39
N GLY A 26 16.47 -44.77 8.17
CA GLY A 26 15.40 -43.77 8.25
C GLY A 26 14.28 -44.19 7.31
N SER A 27 13.22 -44.76 7.85
CA SER A 27 11.96 -44.93 7.15
C SER A 27 11.56 -43.55 6.62
N ARG A 28 11.75 -43.31 5.32
CA ARG A 28 11.16 -42.19 4.63
C ARG A 28 9.64 -42.42 4.70
N THR A 29 8.99 -41.95 5.75
CA THR A 29 7.55 -41.68 5.70
C THR A 29 7.32 -40.87 4.45
N PRO A 30 6.43 -41.26 3.54
CA PRO A 30 6.07 -40.42 2.41
C PRO A 30 5.62 -39.09 3.01
N LEU A 31 6.32 -38.00 2.68
CA LEU A 31 5.89 -36.68 3.02
C LEU A 31 4.46 -36.56 2.50
N ARG A 32 3.46 -36.58 3.38
CA ARG A 32 2.07 -36.21 3.03
C ARG A 32 2.19 -34.90 2.33
N GLY A 33 1.76 -34.82 1.07
CA GLY A 33 1.83 -33.61 0.28
C GLY A 33 1.28 -32.46 1.08
N GLN A 34 2.02 -31.36 1.16
CA GLN A 34 1.62 -30.18 1.93
C GLN A 34 0.26 -29.70 1.43
N ASN A 35 -0.67 -29.46 2.36
CA ASN A 35 -2.03 -29.03 2.05
C ASN A 35 -2.01 -27.55 1.66
N VAL A 36 -2.50 -27.23 0.47
CA VAL A 36 -2.55 -25.87 -0.07
C VAL A 36 -3.99 -25.37 -0.06
N LYS A 37 -4.26 -24.35 0.74
CA LYS A 37 -5.55 -23.65 0.73
C LYS A 37 -5.67 -22.79 -0.53
N VAL A 38 -6.85 -22.76 -1.12
CA VAL A 38 -7.14 -22.03 -2.37
C VAL A 38 -8.33 -21.11 -2.16
N ILE A 39 -8.14 -19.82 -2.48
CA ILE A 39 -9.20 -18.80 -2.48
C ILE A 39 -9.26 -18.20 -3.89
N VAL A 40 -10.46 -18.01 -4.43
CA VAL A 40 -10.64 -17.51 -5.80
C VAL A 40 -11.65 -16.36 -5.82
N SER A 41 -11.35 -15.35 -6.64
CA SER A 41 -12.34 -14.41 -7.16
C SER A 41 -12.28 -14.43 -8.69
N SER A 42 -13.43 -14.47 -9.36
CA SER A 42 -13.50 -14.63 -10.82
C SER A 42 -14.70 -13.92 -11.43
N GLN A 43 -14.61 -13.61 -12.73
CA GLN A 43 -15.72 -13.07 -13.49
C GLN A 43 -16.95 -14.01 -13.47
N ALA A 44 -16.72 -15.32 -13.34
CA ALA A 44 -17.77 -16.33 -13.25
C ALA A 44 -18.59 -16.31 -11.93
N GLY A 45 -18.26 -15.40 -10.99
CA GLY A 45 -19.06 -15.17 -9.79
C GLY A 45 -18.39 -15.58 -8.48
N ASP A 46 -17.19 -16.12 -8.49
CA ASP A 46 -16.42 -16.33 -7.25
C ASP A 46 -16.06 -14.98 -6.61
N ARG A 47 -16.19 -14.89 -5.30
CA ARG A 47 -15.94 -13.67 -4.51
C ARG A 47 -15.24 -14.05 -3.20
N LEU A 48 -13.89 -14.05 -3.20
CA LEU A 48 -13.05 -14.58 -2.12
C LEU A 48 -13.48 -16.00 -1.71
N SER A 49 -13.88 -16.80 -2.69
CA SER A 49 -14.52 -18.11 -2.48
C SER A 49 -13.46 -19.18 -2.15
N PRO A 50 -13.55 -19.87 -1.01
CA PRO A 50 -12.70 -21.02 -0.75
C PRO A 50 -13.00 -22.15 -1.74
N LYS A 51 -11.93 -22.79 -2.24
CA LYS A 51 -12.00 -23.94 -3.12
C LYS A 51 -11.43 -25.19 -2.40
N PRO A 52 -11.69 -26.39 -2.92
CA PRO A 52 -11.02 -27.58 -2.39
C PRO A 52 -9.51 -27.41 -2.34
N SER A 53 -8.92 -27.88 -1.24
CA SER A 53 -7.46 -27.81 -1.05
C SER A 53 -6.75 -28.65 -2.11
N LEU A 54 -5.60 -28.15 -2.54
CA LEU A 54 -4.69 -28.86 -3.43
C LEU A 54 -3.53 -29.47 -2.65
N HIS A 55 -2.82 -30.41 -3.26
CA HIS A 55 -1.68 -31.06 -2.65
C HIS A 55 -0.51 -31.11 -3.62
N PHE A 56 0.69 -30.80 -3.14
CA PHE A 56 1.91 -31.02 -3.90
C PHE A 56 2.10 -32.52 -4.15
N GLY A 57 2.50 -32.85 -5.36
CA GLY A 57 2.72 -34.25 -5.79
C GLY A 57 3.97 -34.41 -6.64
N GLY A 58 4.19 -35.62 -7.14
CA GLY A 58 5.29 -35.91 -8.04
C GLY A 58 5.14 -35.22 -9.42
N LYS A 59 6.24 -35.15 -10.16
CA LYS A 59 6.33 -34.45 -11.46
C LYS A 59 5.54 -35.09 -12.62
N ALA A 60 4.95 -36.26 -12.45
CA ALA A 60 4.40 -37.04 -13.56
C ALA A 60 3.04 -36.54 -14.05
N GLY A 61 2.90 -36.34 -15.36
CA GLY A 61 1.62 -36.23 -16.07
C GLY A 61 0.94 -34.86 -16.11
N VAL A 62 1.55 -33.79 -15.55
CA VAL A 62 0.93 -32.44 -15.58
C VAL A 62 1.51 -31.61 -16.73
N THR A 63 0.65 -31.05 -17.58
CA THR A 63 0.99 -30.14 -18.68
C THR A 63 0.84 -28.68 -18.26
N GLY A 64 1.35 -27.72 -19.04
CA GLY A 64 1.23 -26.29 -18.82
C GLY A 64 2.52 -25.60 -18.30
N PRO A 65 2.57 -24.25 -18.35
CA PRO A 65 3.70 -23.48 -17.88
C PRO A 65 3.92 -23.63 -16.38
N THR A 66 5.18 -23.55 -15.94
CA THR A 66 5.55 -23.69 -14.53
C THR A 66 6.07 -22.38 -13.97
N PHE A 67 5.55 -21.98 -12.83
CA PHE A 67 6.12 -20.95 -11.97
C PHE A 67 6.87 -21.61 -10.81
N ALA A 68 8.18 -21.45 -10.79
CA ALA A 68 9.03 -21.99 -9.72
C ALA A 68 9.15 -20.93 -8.59
N ILE A 69 8.82 -21.32 -7.38
CA ILE A 69 8.94 -20.49 -6.17
C ILE A 69 10.26 -20.81 -5.48
N ASN A 70 11.06 -19.78 -5.21
CA ASN A 70 12.29 -19.88 -4.45
C ASN A 70 12.21 -18.96 -3.22
N GLU A 71 11.93 -19.55 -2.09
CA GLU A 71 11.75 -18.83 -0.81
C GLU A 71 13.06 -18.39 -0.13
N ASP A 72 14.21 -18.83 -0.64
CA ASP A 72 15.54 -18.46 -0.13
C ASP A 72 15.99 -17.08 -0.70
N VAL A 73 15.34 -16.60 -1.77
CA VAL A 73 15.59 -15.28 -2.34
C VAL A 73 14.43 -14.36 -1.99
N THR A 74 14.72 -13.39 -1.13
CA THR A 74 13.75 -12.41 -0.64
C THR A 74 14.01 -11.02 -1.21
N TYR A 75 12.93 -10.29 -1.43
CA TYR A 75 12.94 -8.90 -1.88
C TYR A 75 12.36 -7.98 -0.80
N GLN A 76 11.73 -6.89 -1.18
CA GLN A 76 11.19 -5.91 -0.24
C GLN A 76 10.19 -6.53 0.75
N LYS A 77 10.21 -5.96 1.95
CA LYS A 77 9.19 -6.19 2.98
C LYS A 77 7.93 -5.44 2.60
N ILE A 78 6.78 -6.07 2.74
CA ILE A 78 5.48 -5.46 2.48
C ILE A 78 5.02 -4.65 3.70
N ASP A 79 4.62 -3.41 3.47
CA ASP A 79 4.05 -2.51 4.47
C ASP A 79 2.53 -2.57 4.48
N GLY A 80 1.88 -2.74 3.32
CA GLY A 80 0.44 -2.97 3.27
C GLY A 80 -0.26 -2.58 1.98
N PHE A 81 -1.59 -2.74 2.01
CA PHE A 81 -2.49 -2.44 0.91
C PHE A 81 -3.76 -1.79 1.44
N GLY A 82 -4.35 -0.88 0.67
CA GLY A 82 -5.59 -0.23 1.06
C GLY A 82 -6.05 0.86 0.12
N ALA A 83 -6.76 1.85 0.67
CA ALA A 83 -7.30 2.97 -0.08
C ALA A 83 -7.42 4.21 0.82
N SER A 84 -7.78 5.36 0.25
CA SER A 84 -7.83 6.61 1.01
C SER A 84 -9.09 6.73 1.86
N ILE A 85 -8.91 7.22 3.08
CA ILE A 85 -9.96 7.62 4.02
C ILE A 85 -10.27 9.08 3.73
N LEU A 86 -11.43 9.34 3.13
CA LEU A 86 -11.89 10.66 2.71
C LEU A 86 -13.27 10.96 3.29
N GLU A 87 -13.59 12.24 3.47
CA GLU A 87 -14.90 12.74 3.91
C GLU A 87 -16.06 12.12 3.10
N ALA A 88 -15.91 12.03 1.77
CA ALA A 88 -16.88 11.40 0.88
C ALA A 88 -17.29 9.99 1.32
N GLY A 89 -16.32 9.17 1.69
CA GLY A 89 -16.58 7.81 2.14
C GLY A 89 -17.39 7.76 3.43
N LEU A 90 -17.12 8.63 4.39
CA LEU A 90 -17.87 8.65 5.64
C LEU A 90 -19.28 9.22 5.46
N ILE A 91 -19.46 10.20 4.59
CA ILE A 91 -20.79 10.69 4.19
C ILE A 91 -21.61 9.55 3.58
N CYS A 92 -21.03 8.74 2.70
CA CYS A 92 -21.67 7.58 2.10
C CYS A 92 -22.04 6.53 3.17
N ILE A 93 -21.12 6.19 4.07
CA ILE A 93 -21.41 5.25 5.18
C ILE A 93 -22.55 5.78 6.05
N ASN A 94 -22.49 7.05 6.45
CA ASN A 94 -23.48 7.66 7.35
C ASN A 94 -24.88 7.78 6.72
N SER A 95 -25.01 7.67 5.39
CA SER A 95 -26.32 7.58 4.73
C SER A 95 -26.98 6.22 4.87
N LEU A 96 -26.26 5.19 5.28
CA LEU A 96 -26.77 3.83 5.45
C LEU A 96 -27.44 3.65 6.83
N PRO A 97 -28.38 2.69 6.97
CA PRO A 97 -28.79 2.17 8.28
C PRO A 97 -27.60 1.68 9.11
N ALA A 98 -27.66 1.79 10.43
CA ALA A 98 -26.55 1.53 11.33
C ALA A 98 -25.92 0.14 11.18
N ASP A 99 -26.74 -0.89 11.00
CA ASP A 99 -26.29 -2.27 10.76
C ASP A 99 -25.48 -2.40 9.46
N LYS A 100 -25.90 -1.73 8.38
CA LYS A 100 -25.19 -1.72 7.09
C LYS A 100 -23.89 -0.91 7.17
N GLN A 101 -23.84 0.17 7.96
CA GLN A 101 -22.60 0.92 8.19
C GLN A 101 -21.49 0.01 8.75
N GLU A 102 -21.82 -0.77 9.77
CA GLU A 102 -20.87 -1.69 10.41
C GLU A 102 -20.45 -2.84 9.48
N VAL A 103 -21.34 -3.32 8.61
CA VAL A 103 -21.01 -4.31 7.57
C VAL A 103 -19.98 -3.76 6.59
N VAL A 104 -20.14 -2.51 6.11
CA VAL A 104 -19.18 -1.88 5.20
C VAL A 104 -17.81 -1.71 5.87
N LEU A 105 -17.77 -1.16 7.09
CA LEU A 105 -16.51 -1.01 7.82
C LEU A 105 -15.81 -2.35 8.05
N ARG A 106 -16.55 -3.37 8.43
CA ARG A 106 -16.01 -4.72 8.62
C ARG A 106 -15.49 -5.31 7.32
N SER A 107 -16.21 -5.13 6.22
CA SER A 107 -15.79 -5.64 4.91
C SER A 107 -14.45 -5.05 4.43
N LEU A 108 -14.12 -3.83 4.85
CA LEU A 108 -12.88 -3.16 4.46
C LEU A 108 -11.71 -3.49 5.41
N PHE A 109 -11.95 -3.46 6.72
CA PHE A 109 -10.86 -3.44 7.70
C PHE A 109 -10.67 -4.74 8.49
N ASP A 110 -11.69 -5.60 8.60
CA ASP A 110 -11.57 -6.88 9.32
C ASP A 110 -10.80 -7.91 8.49
N ALA A 111 -9.68 -8.40 9.00
CA ALA A 111 -8.83 -9.36 8.29
C ALA A 111 -9.47 -10.76 8.18
N GLN A 112 -10.45 -11.12 9.03
CA GLN A 112 -11.13 -12.42 9.00
C GLN A 112 -12.34 -12.39 8.06
N GLN A 113 -13.15 -11.35 8.15
CA GLN A 113 -14.44 -11.27 7.46
C GLN A 113 -14.41 -10.36 6.22
N GLY A 114 -13.41 -9.49 6.09
CA GLY A 114 -13.27 -8.51 5.02
C GLY A 114 -11.94 -8.57 4.28
N ALA A 115 -11.60 -7.47 3.63
CA ALA A 115 -10.35 -7.27 2.92
C ALA A 115 -9.14 -7.07 3.85
N GLY A 116 -9.36 -6.55 5.06
CA GLY A 116 -8.32 -6.36 6.07
C GLY A 116 -7.25 -5.36 5.65
N PHE A 117 -7.63 -4.19 5.16
CA PHE A 117 -6.71 -3.13 4.72
C PHE A 117 -5.71 -2.73 5.80
N THR A 118 -4.46 -2.46 5.41
CA THR A 118 -3.34 -2.27 6.32
C THR A 118 -2.47 -1.05 6.03
N ALA A 119 -2.64 -0.40 4.88
CA ALA A 119 -2.02 0.87 4.55
C ALA A 119 -3.10 1.81 4.03
N MET A 120 -3.27 2.94 4.69
CA MET A 120 -4.33 3.90 4.39
C MET A 120 -3.74 5.28 4.18
N LYS A 121 -4.34 6.05 3.28
CA LYS A 121 -4.07 7.48 3.09
C LYS A 121 -5.22 8.28 3.69
N THR A 122 -4.92 9.39 4.35
CA THR A 122 -5.85 10.47 4.66
C THR A 122 -5.29 11.77 4.06
N VAL A 123 -5.84 12.91 4.40
CA VAL A 123 -5.46 14.20 3.82
C VAL A 123 -5.24 15.24 4.90
N ILE A 124 -4.53 16.31 4.59
CA ILE A 124 -4.29 17.45 5.48
C ILE A 124 -5.06 18.66 4.95
N GLY A 125 -6.26 18.90 5.51
CA GLY A 125 -7.15 19.93 5.05
C GLY A 125 -7.94 19.54 3.80
N ALA A 126 -8.29 20.52 2.97
CA ALA A 126 -9.05 20.31 1.75
C ALA A 126 -8.23 19.62 0.65
N THR A 127 -8.94 18.93 -0.23
CA THR A 127 -8.39 18.25 -1.44
C THR A 127 -9.19 18.66 -2.67
N ASP A 128 -8.76 18.22 -3.84
CA ASP A 128 -9.52 18.34 -5.09
C ASP A 128 -10.80 17.47 -5.10
N PHE A 129 -10.93 16.55 -4.15
CA PHE A 129 -12.10 15.69 -3.96
C PHE A 129 -12.85 15.99 -2.65
N MET A 130 -12.96 17.25 -2.30
CA MET A 130 -13.82 17.66 -1.18
C MET A 130 -15.29 17.34 -1.42
N SER A 131 -15.99 16.95 -0.36
CA SER A 131 -17.42 16.60 -0.43
C SER A 131 -18.36 17.68 0.07
N ALA A 132 -17.90 18.56 0.94
CA ALA A 132 -18.67 19.66 1.50
C ALA A 132 -17.81 20.94 1.66
N GLY A 133 -18.40 22.09 1.37
CA GLY A 133 -17.75 23.39 1.46
C GLY A 133 -17.85 24.06 2.83
N PRO A 134 -17.24 25.22 3.01
CA PRO A 134 -16.30 25.85 2.08
C PRO A 134 -14.95 25.12 2.02
N PHE A 135 -14.12 25.48 1.02
CA PHE A 135 -12.70 25.11 1.02
C PHE A 135 -12.01 25.62 2.29
N TYR A 136 -11.11 24.82 2.86
CA TYR A 136 -10.50 25.14 4.16
C TYR A 136 -9.08 24.60 4.25
N THR A 137 -8.28 25.26 5.10
CA THR A 137 -7.12 24.66 5.73
C THR A 137 -7.31 24.66 7.25
N TYR A 138 -6.38 24.13 8.00
CA TYR A 138 -6.52 24.15 9.47
C TYR A 138 -6.16 25.50 10.09
N ASP A 139 -5.61 26.43 9.33
CA ASP A 139 -5.37 27.81 9.78
C ASP A 139 -5.46 28.78 8.60
N ASP A 140 -6.68 29.28 8.36
CA ASP A 140 -6.97 30.27 7.31
C ASP A 140 -6.77 31.71 7.81
N THR A 141 -6.22 31.92 9.02
CA THR A 141 -6.01 33.26 9.60
C THR A 141 -4.74 33.90 9.02
N PRO A 142 -4.87 34.98 8.22
CA PRO A 142 -3.71 35.60 7.59
C PRO A 142 -2.64 36.02 8.60
N GLY A 143 -1.40 35.54 8.40
CA GLY A 143 -0.26 35.91 9.21
C GLY A 143 -0.18 35.26 10.58
N ASP A 144 -0.99 34.23 10.88
CA ASP A 144 -0.89 33.48 12.16
C ASP A 144 0.32 32.52 12.15
N VAL A 145 1.51 33.06 12.04
CA VAL A 145 2.76 32.29 12.03
C VAL A 145 2.98 31.43 13.31
N ALA A 146 2.21 31.70 14.37
CA ALA A 146 2.28 30.97 15.64
C ALA A 146 1.23 29.86 15.76
N MET A 147 0.39 29.67 14.74
CA MET A 147 -0.69 28.65 14.70
C MET A 147 -1.66 28.75 15.89
N LYS A 148 -2.00 29.95 16.31
CA LYS A 148 -2.93 30.20 17.45
C LYS A 148 -4.36 29.84 17.11
N HIS A 149 -4.72 29.98 15.82
CA HIS A 149 -6.06 29.70 15.29
C HIS A 149 -6.15 28.35 14.57
N PHE A 150 -5.06 27.56 14.63
CA PHE A 150 -5.03 26.21 14.04
C PHE A 150 -6.13 25.33 14.64
N SER A 151 -6.95 24.71 13.82
CA SER A 151 -8.09 23.91 14.27
C SER A 151 -8.38 22.75 13.33
N ILE A 152 -8.45 21.54 13.90
CA ILE A 152 -8.92 20.32 13.22
C ILE A 152 -10.39 20.02 13.53
N ALA A 153 -11.19 21.02 13.88
CA ALA A 153 -12.58 20.82 14.32
C ALA A 153 -13.44 20.10 13.26
N ARG A 154 -13.16 20.30 11.97
CA ARG A 154 -13.85 19.61 10.88
C ARG A 154 -13.60 18.12 10.90
N ASP A 155 -12.37 17.68 11.13
CA ASP A 155 -11.98 16.26 11.15
C ASP A 155 -12.56 15.51 12.37
N LEU A 156 -12.93 16.25 13.41
CA LEU A 156 -13.63 15.73 14.59
C LEU A 156 -15.14 15.63 14.39
N GLY A 157 -15.65 16.21 13.30
CA GLY A 157 -17.08 16.20 12.97
C GLY A 157 -17.59 14.80 12.61
N PRO A 158 -18.91 14.67 12.40
CA PRO A 158 -19.55 13.39 12.13
C PRO A 158 -19.08 12.73 10.80
N ASN A 159 -18.60 13.54 9.85
CA ASN A 159 -18.06 13.08 8.56
C ASN A 159 -16.55 13.27 8.45
N GLY A 160 -15.88 13.68 9.52
CA GLY A 160 -14.45 14.00 9.50
C GLY A 160 -13.55 12.78 9.55
N GLU A 161 -12.32 12.97 9.11
CA GLU A 161 -11.31 11.92 8.94
C GLU A 161 -10.98 11.21 10.26
N ILE A 162 -10.82 11.94 11.37
CA ILE A 162 -10.56 11.34 12.69
C ILE A 162 -11.72 10.43 13.11
N THR A 163 -12.95 10.86 12.86
CA THR A 163 -14.14 10.04 13.15
C THR A 163 -14.13 8.77 12.31
N PHE A 164 -13.81 8.87 11.03
CA PHE A 164 -13.71 7.71 10.14
C PHE A 164 -12.60 6.75 10.58
N ILE A 165 -11.39 7.26 10.79
CA ILE A 165 -10.23 6.47 11.22
C ILE A 165 -10.53 5.70 12.51
N LYS A 166 -11.13 6.35 13.51
CA LYS A 166 -11.50 5.69 14.77
C LYS A 166 -12.53 4.58 14.58
N ARG A 167 -13.51 4.78 13.69
CA ARG A 167 -14.48 3.73 13.35
C ARG A 167 -13.81 2.56 12.64
N ALA A 168 -12.95 2.83 11.67
CA ALA A 168 -12.19 1.83 10.94
C ALA A 168 -11.28 0.99 11.86
N ARG A 169 -10.56 1.64 12.77
CA ARG A 169 -9.65 0.99 13.72
C ARG A 169 -10.32 0.04 14.71
N LYS A 170 -11.65 0.06 14.84
CA LYS A 170 -12.38 -0.97 15.62
C LYS A 170 -12.28 -2.36 14.97
N TYR A 171 -12.02 -2.44 13.67
CA TYR A 171 -11.99 -3.68 12.90
C TYR A 171 -10.59 -4.13 12.49
N GLY A 172 -9.64 -3.22 12.41
CA GLY A 172 -8.26 -3.54 12.02
C GLY A 172 -7.29 -2.39 12.25
N ASN A 173 -6.03 -2.74 12.42
CA ASN A 173 -4.94 -1.76 12.50
C ASN A 173 -4.32 -1.57 11.11
N PHE A 174 -3.94 -0.34 10.82
CA PHE A 174 -3.30 0.05 9.58
C PHE A 174 -2.31 1.19 9.80
N LEU A 175 -1.31 1.26 8.93
CA LEU A 175 -0.44 2.43 8.80
C LEU A 175 -1.23 3.56 8.14
N LEU A 176 -1.06 4.77 8.63
CA LEU A 176 -1.74 5.97 8.14
C LEU A 176 -0.72 6.94 7.55
N GLN A 177 -0.93 7.32 6.29
CA GLN A 177 -0.17 8.31 5.56
C GLN A 177 -1.04 9.54 5.31
N ALA A 178 -0.46 10.74 5.38
CA ALA A 178 -1.17 12.00 5.19
C ALA A 178 -0.32 12.99 4.37
N PRO A 179 -0.69 13.30 3.13
CA PRO A 179 -0.17 14.41 2.36
C PRO A 179 -1.02 15.66 2.53
N MET A 180 -0.47 16.80 2.11
CA MET A 180 -1.17 18.08 2.02
C MET A 180 -1.32 18.47 0.54
N ASP A 181 -2.55 18.71 0.09
CA ASP A 181 -2.81 19.21 -1.27
C ASP A 181 -2.58 20.72 -1.32
N TYR A 182 -3.14 21.44 -0.37
CA TYR A 182 -3.15 22.91 -0.37
C TYR A 182 -2.63 23.46 0.96
N PRO A 183 -1.53 24.24 0.95
CA PRO A 183 -1.12 25.02 2.10
C PRO A 183 -2.09 26.19 2.33
N PRO A 184 -2.11 26.81 3.53
CA PRO A 184 -2.89 28.02 3.77
C PRO A 184 -2.55 29.13 2.76
N ASP A 185 -3.56 29.76 2.17
CA ASP A 185 -3.39 30.78 1.11
C ASP A 185 -2.44 31.89 1.50
N TRP A 186 -2.50 32.31 2.76
CA TRP A 186 -1.65 33.40 3.25
C TRP A 186 -0.15 33.06 3.30
N MET A 187 0.20 31.77 3.14
CA MET A 187 1.60 31.32 3.02
C MET A 187 2.11 31.31 1.58
N LEU A 188 1.22 31.53 0.61
CA LEU A 188 1.59 31.53 -0.82
C LEU A 188 2.30 32.81 -1.24
N THR A 189 3.07 32.75 -2.30
CA THR A 189 3.74 33.90 -2.92
C THR A 189 2.74 34.94 -3.43
N ASN A 190 1.56 34.49 -3.87
CA ASN A 190 0.42 35.34 -4.19
C ASN A 190 -0.86 34.80 -3.55
N PRO A 191 -1.26 35.26 -2.36
CA PRO A 191 -2.46 34.79 -1.66
C PRO A 191 -3.80 35.01 -2.38
N GLN A 192 -3.82 35.85 -3.42
CA GLN A 192 -5.03 36.16 -4.21
C GLN A 192 -5.23 35.17 -5.38
N ASP A 193 -4.23 34.40 -5.71
CA ASP A 193 -4.26 33.40 -6.79
C ASP A 193 -3.76 32.08 -6.22
N ARG A 194 -4.70 31.23 -5.81
CA ARG A 194 -4.40 29.93 -5.20
C ARG A 194 -3.79 28.95 -6.18
N ASP A 195 -4.12 29.09 -7.47
CA ASP A 195 -3.65 28.19 -8.50
C ASP A 195 -2.18 28.45 -8.84
N LYS A 196 -1.38 27.37 -8.81
CA LYS A 196 -0.01 27.37 -9.31
C LYS A 196 0.92 28.35 -8.59
N GLN A 197 0.68 28.63 -7.33
CA GLN A 197 1.57 29.43 -6.51
C GLN A 197 2.51 28.54 -5.69
N ASP A 198 3.65 29.11 -5.37
CA ASP A 198 4.63 28.52 -4.47
C ASP A 198 4.41 28.99 -3.04
N VAL A 199 4.92 28.24 -2.08
CA VAL A 199 4.99 28.71 -0.69
C VAL A 199 6.10 29.76 -0.60
N ASP A 200 5.78 30.94 -0.08
CA ASP A 200 6.77 31.99 0.16
C ASP A 200 7.78 31.51 1.21
N PRO A 201 9.09 31.45 0.92
CA PRO A 201 10.11 30.95 1.84
C PRO A 201 10.11 31.63 3.21
N LYS A 202 9.64 32.88 3.32
CA LYS A 202 9.49 33.55 4.62
C LYS A 202 8.54 32.83 5.58
N TYR A 203 7.67 31.94 5.06
CA TYR A 203 6.70 31.17 5.85
C TYR A 203 7.11 29.71 6.09
N TYR A 204 8.29 29.26 5.67
CA TYR A 204 8.72 27.87 5.87
C TYR A 204 8.72 27.45 7.35
N ASP A 205 9.07 28.35 8.28
CA ASP A 205 8.95 28.08 9.72
C ASP A 205 7.50 28.00 10.18
N ALA A 206 6.60 28.77 9.58
CA ALA A 206 5.16 28.69 9.89
C ALA A 206 4.57 27.40 9.34
N LEU A 207 4.95 26.99 8.14
CA LEU A 207 4.51 25.75 7.53
C LEU A 207 5.04 24.52 8.31
N ALA A 208 6.28 24.57 8.80
CA ALA A 208 6.80 23.52 9.68
C ALA A 208 5.99 23.41 10.98
N ARG A 209 5.58 24.54 11.58
CA ARG A 209 4.67 24.55 12.74
C ARG A 209 3.28 24.04 12.40
N TYR A 210 2.77 24.30 11.20
CA TYR A 210 1.49 23.78 10.74
C TYR A 210 1.49 22.23 10.72
N TYR A 211 2.53 21.61 10.14
CA TYR A 211 2.68 20.15 10.18
C TYR A 211 2.85 19.61 11.60
N LEU A 212 3.62 20.29 12.44
CA LEU A 212 3.78 19.92 13.85
C LEU A 212 2.44 19.93 14.57
N ARG A 213 1.65 21.01 14.41
CA ARG A 213 0.32 21.11 15.02
C ARG A 213 -0.62 20.02 14.53
N TYR A 214 -0.60 19.71 13.24
CA TYR A 214 -1.40 18.65 12.65
C TYR A 214 -1.14 17.29 13.34
N VAL A 215 0.11 16.86 13.37
CA VAL A 215 0.45 15.55 13.95
C VAL A 215 0.16 15.51 15.46
N GLN A 216 0.40 16.60 16.19
CA GLN A 216 0.11 16.71 17.61
C GLN A 216 -1.40 16.66 17.93
N GLU A 217 -2.21 17.40 17.17
CA GLU A 217 -3.67 17.41 17.38
C GLU A 217 -4.31 16.06 16.99
N TYR A 218 -3.81 15.39 15.96
CA TYR A 218 -4.24 14.05 15.62
C TYR A 218 -3.89 13.04 16.73
N GLU A 219 -2.65 13.05 17.22
CA GLU A 219 -2.22 12.16 18.31
C GLU A 219 -3.00 12.42 19.60
N LYS A 220 -3.21 13.68 19.97
CA LYS A 220 -4.04 14.10 21.12
C LYS A 220 -5.46 13.56 21.01
N ASN A 221 -5.99 13.44 19.81
CA ASN A 221 -7.30 12.85 19.53
C ASN A 221 -7.24 11.32 19.29
N GLY A 222 -6.15 10.65 19.64
CA GLY A 222 -6.01 9.20 19.60
C GLY A 222 -5.81 8.62 18.19
N VAL A 223 -5.32 9.43 17.25
CA VAL A 223 -4.96 9.01 15.90
C VAL A 223 -3.49 9.33 15.65
N SER A 224 -2.65 8.31 15.61
CA SER A 224 -1.26 8.48 15.17
C SER A 224 -1.19 8.47 13.65
N VAL A 225 -0.48 9.46 13.08
CA VAL A 225 -0.10 9.53 11.68
C VAL A 225 1.29 8.89 11.56
N ASP A 226 1.39 7.79 10.81
CA ASP A 226 2.66 7.04 10.70
C ASP A 226 3.61 7.71 9.72
N TYR A 227 3.08 8.23 8.61
CA TYR A 227 3.84 8.92 7.57
C TYR A 227 3.18 10.25 7.20
N LEU A 228 3.99 11.28 7.11
CA LEU A 228 3.63 12.61 6.62
C LEU A 228 4.32 12.85 5.28
N SER A 229 3.57 13.23 4.26
CA SER A 229 4.10 13.81 3.02
C SER A 229 3.85 15.30 3.03
N LEU A 230 4.89 16.11 2.76
CA LEU A 230 4.77 17.56 2.90
C LEU A 230 3.82 18.15 1.85
N PHE A 231 3.84 17.62 0.62
CA PHE A 231 2.98 18.08 -0.47
C PHE A 231 2.46 16.92 -1.28
N ASN A 232 1.19 16.97 -1.63
CA ASN A 232 0.60 16.11 -2.65
C ASN A 232 0.94 16.69 -4.03
N GLU A 233 1.39 15.85 -4.94
CA GLU A 233 1.70 16.19 -6.34
C GLU A 233 2.44 17.53 -6.52
N PRO A 234 3.68 17.68 -6.00
CA PRO A 234 4.46 18.88 -6.20
C PRO A 234 4.58 19.26 -7.68
N GLY A 235 4.27 20.51 -7.99
CA GLY A 235 4.20 21.00 -9.36
C GLY A 235 2.79 21.00 -9.98
N VAL A 236 1.82 20.31 -9.36
CA VAL A 236 0.41 20.27 -9.77
C VAL A 236 -0.41 21.25 -8.92
N TYR A 237 -0.55 20.97 -7.62
CA TYR A 237 -1.34 21.81 -6.69
C TYR A 237 -0.52 22.96 -6.11
N THR A 238 0.75 22.77 -5.92
CA THR A 238 1.71 23.78 -5.45
C THR A 238 2.91 23.73 -6.37
N LYS A 239 3.43 24.89 -6.78
CA LYS A 239 4.60 24.95 -7.69
C LYS A 239 5.93 24.57 -7.04
N ILE A 240 5.94 24.28 -5.75
CA ILE A 240 7.14 23.94 -5.01
C ILE A 240 7.96 22.84 -5.70
N SER A 241 9.24 23.07 -5.84
CA SER A 241 10.16 22.11 -6.41
C SER A 241 10.67 21.11 -5.36
N TYR A 242 11.17 19.96 -5.79
CA TYR A 242 11.77 18.96 -4.87
C TYR A 242 13.04 19.48 -4.19
N GLY A 243 13.75 20.42 -4.81
CA GLY A 243 14.86 21.13 -4.18
C GLY A 243 14.39 21.97 -2.99
N GLU A 244 13.30 22.72 -3.15
CA GLU A 244 12.70 23.52 -2.09
C GLU A 244 12.09 22.65 -0.99
N ILE A 245 11.50 21.51 -1.34
CA ILE A 245 11.09 20.49 -0.36
C ILE A 245 12.30 20.00 0.44
N GLY A 246 13.43 19.78 -0.21
CA GLY A 246 14.70 19.44 0.44
C GLY A 246 15.18 20.53 1.43
N GLU A 247 15.06 21.80 1.05
CA GLU A 247 15.35 22.94 1.93
C GLU A 247 14.40 23.00 3.14
N LEU A 248 13.09 22.85 2.89
CA LEU A 248 12.07 22.83 3.94
C LEU A 248 12.31 21.68 4.93
N LEU A 249 12.64 20.50 4.43
CA LEU A 249 12.99 19.32 5.26
C LEU A 249 14.22 19.58 6.11
N LYS A 250 15.30 20.02 5.48
CA LYS A 250 16.63 20.15 6.09
C LYS A 250 16.69 21.23 7.16
N ASN A 251 16.03 22.38 6.92
CA ASN A 251 16.21 23.57 7.73
C ASN A 251 15.03 23.88 8.64
N HIS A 252 13.84 23.34 8.38
CA HIS A 252 12.61 23.71 9.09
C HIS A 252 11.89 22.50 9.70
N VAL A 253 11.30 21.61 8.90
CA VAL A 253 10.46 20.51 9.40
C VAL A 253 11.28 19.47 10.16
N GLY A 254 12.37 18.99 9.58
CA GLY A 254 13.18 17.93 10.18
C GLY A 254 13.74 18.32 11.56
N PRO A 255 14.47 19.46 11.69
CA PRO A 255 14.96 19.93 12.99
C PRO A 255 13.87 20.18 14.01
N LEU A 256 12.70 20.71 13.59
CA LEU A 256 11.56 20.94 14.47
C LEU A 256 10.98 19.62 15.00
N PHE A 257 10.76 18.65 14.13
CA PHE A 257 10.25 17.32 14.52
C PHE A 257 11.22 16.58 15.43
N GLU A 258 12.53 16.66 15.14
CA GLU A 258 13.58 16.08 15.99
C GLU A 258 13.58 16.73 17.40
N LYS A 259 13.51 18.05 17.48
CA LYS A 259 13.45 18.82 18.72
C LYS A 259 12.23 18.49 19.57
N GLU A 260 11.07 18.38 18.92
CA GLU A 260 9.78 18.11 19.60
C GLU A 260 9.53 16.60 19.83
N GLY A 261 10.47 15.72 19.42
CA GLY A 261 10.37 14.28 19.62
C GLY A 261 9.24 13.60 18.86
N ILE A 262 8.86 14.15 17.70
CA ILE A 262 7.79 13.64 16.84
C ILE A 262 8.19 12.29 16.24
N LYS A 263 7.32 11.31 16.34
CA LYS A 263 7.55 9.94 15.83
C LYS A 263 7.05 9.73 14.41
N THR A 264 6.19 10.61 13.92
CA THR A 264 5.71 10.58 12.53
C THR A 264 6.88 10.66 11.59
N LYS A 265 6.97 9.71 10.68
CA LYS A 265 8.01 9.62 9.66
C LYS A 265 7.68 10.52 8.49
N ILE A 266 8.70 11.04 7.81
CA ILE A 266 8.49 11.85 6.61
C ILE A 266 8.71 10.98 5.39
N GLN A 267 7.70 10.96 4.52
CA GLN A 267 7.73 10.32 3.22
C GLN A 267 7.93 11.39 2.15
N LEU A 268 8.90 11.18 1.27
CA LEU A 268 9.23 12.16 0.25
C LEU A 268 8.36 11.93 -0.97
N SER A 269 7.78 12.98 -1.46
CA SER A 269 7.35 13.28 -2.79
C SER A 269 5.86 13.27 -3.05
N GLU A 270 5.12 12.16 -3.12
CA GLU A 270 3.79 12.13 -3.72
C GLU A 270 3.80 12.62 -5.19
N ALA A 271 4.81 12.24 -5.98
CA ALA A 271 4.89 12.64 -7.39
C ALA A 271 3.68 12.11 -8.18
N PRO A 272 3.11 12.88 -9.12
CA PRO A 272 1.88 12.49 -9.82
C PRO A 272 2.04 11.24 -10.70
N THR A 273 3.26 10.92 -11.11
CA THR A 273 3.57 9.72 -11.91
C THR A 273 4.87 9.08 -11.45
N ARG A 274 5.11 7.83 -11.84
CA ARG A 274 6.37 7.13 -11.60
C ARG A 274 7.55 7.85 -12.24
N GLN A 275 7.38 8.36 -13.46
CA GLN A 275 8.42 9.11 -14.18
C GLN A 275 8.77 10.43 -13.48
N ASN A 276 7.80 11.17 -13.01
CA ASN A 276 8.06 12.37 -12.22
C ASN A 276 8.82 12.04 -10.93
N ALA A 277 8.46 10.95 -10.27
CA ALA A 277 9.16 10.50 -9.07
C ALA A 277 10.64 10.22 -9.35
N TYR A 278 10.93 9.40 -10.37
CA TYR A 278 12.30 9.10 -10.79
C TYR A 278 13.13 10.36 -11.04
N THR A 279 12.56 11.31 -11.80
CA THR A 279 13.25 12.53 -12.18
C THR A 279 13.60 13.41 -10.97
N ASN A 280 12.77 13.40 -9.93
CA ASN A 280 12.77 14.42 -8.89
C ASN A 280 13.37 13.98 -7.54
N TYR A 281 13.37 12.67 -7.21
CA TYR A 281 13.87 12.21 -5.91
C TYR A 281 15.30 12.68 -5.59
N HIS A 282 16.19 12.68 -6.58
CA HIS A 282 17.59 13.06 -6.38
C HIS A 282 17.74 14.51 -5.89
N LEU A 283 16.84 15.43 -6.26
CA LEU A 283 16.92 16.83 -5.85
C LEU A 283 16.89 17.03 -4.34
N ALA A 284 16.20 16.15 -3.61
CA ALA A 284 16.20 16.17 -2.15
C ALA A 284 17.14 15.09 -1.54
N LEU A 285 17.23 13.90 -2.17
CA LEU A 285 17.98 12.77 -1.60
C LEU A 285 19.49 12.89 -1.76
N ASP A 286 19.99 13.66 -2.72
CA ASP A 286 21.43 13.85 -2.90
C ASP A 286 22.01 14.79 -1.82
N ASP A 287 21.19 15.64 -1.19
CA ASP A 287 21.58 16.38 0.01
C ASP A 287 21.47 15.47 1.26
N SER A 288 22.60 15.12 1.85
CA SER A 288 22.66 14.25 3.03
C SER A 288 21.94 14.82 4.26
N LYS A 289 21.81 16.14 4.37
CA LYS A 289 21.12 16.81 5.47
C LYS A 289 19.60 16.70 5.32
N ALA A 290 19.11 16.84 4.10
CA ALA A 290 17.68 16.62 3.81
C ALA A 290 17.34 15.12 3.92
N ARG A 291 18.17 14.26 3.32
CA ARG A 291 17.99 12.80 3.33
C ARG A 291 17.93 12.20 4.73
N LYS A 292 18.60 12.79 5.73
CA LYS A 292 18.54 12.36 7.15
C LYS A 292 17.11 12.25 7.67
N TYR A 293 16.22 13.11 7.19
CA TYR A 293 14.83 13.20 7.67
C TYR A 293 13.84 12.40 6.82
N VAL A 294 14.28 11.84 5.69
CA VAL A 294 13.43 11.00 4.84
C VAL A 294 13.37 9.57 5.38
N SER A 295 12.18 9.01 5.51
CA SER A 295 11.95 7.64 6.01
C SER A 295 11.24 6.73 5.00
N GLY A 296 10.82 7.25 3.86
CA GLY A 296 10.20 6.52 2.77
C GLY A 296 9.98 7.40 1.56
N LEU A 297 9.63 6.79 0.45
CA LEU A 297 9.33 7.44 -0.82
C LEU A 297 7.89 7.16 -1.22
N ALA A 298 7.24 8.14 -1.86
CA ALA A 298 5.87 8.01 -2.32
C ALA A 298 5.74 8.49 -3.77
N TYR A 299 4.85 7.86 -4.53
CA TYR A 299 4.51 8.25 -5.89
C TYR A 299 3.09 7.82 -6.23
N HIS A 300 2.52 8.45 -7.27
CA HIS A 300 1.21 8.09 -7.80
C HIS A 300 1.33 7.26 -9.08
N GLY A 301 0.25 6.65 -9.46
CA GLY A 301 0.16 5.72 -10.59
C GLY A 301 -0.48 6.31 -11.84
N TYR A 302 -0.57 7.63 -12.02
CA TYR A 302 -1.31 8.24 -13.13
C TYR A 302 -0.61 8.18 -14.50
N ASP A 303 0.57 7.59 -14.59
CA ASP A 303 1.15 7.09 -15.83
C ASP A 303 0.67 5.66 -16.20
N TRP A 304 -0.28 5.14 -15.44
CA TRP A 304 -1.01 3.88 -15.64
C TRP A 304 -0.10 2.67 -15.77
N THR A 305 -0.17 2.00 -16.91
CA THR A 305 0.60 0.78 -17.22
C THR A 305 1.83 1.06 -18.06
N ASN A 306 2.34 2.30 -18.05
CA ASN A 306 3.54 2.68 -18.79
C ASN A 306 4.76 1.85 -18.32
N PRO A 307 5.36 0.98 -19.16
CA PRO A 307 6.47 0.12 -18.76
C PRO A 307 7.71 0.90 -18.32
N GLU A 308 7.97 2.07 -18.89
CA GLU A 308 9.12 2.91 -18.52
C GLU A 308 8.97 3.43 -17.11
N GLY A 309 7.77 3.83 -16.68
CA GLY A 309 7.52 4.28 -15.32
C GLY A 309 7.88 3.21 -14.28
N PHE A 310 7.46 1.96 -14.48
CA PHE A 310 7.83 0.85 -13.59
C PHE A 310 9.33 0.57 -13.57
N LYS A 311 10.00 0.66 -14.71
CA LYS A 311 11.44 0.49 -14.83
C LYS A 311 12.19 1.57 -14.05
N GLU A 312 11.78 2.82 -14.21
CA GLU A 312 12.38 3.97 -13.52
C GLU A 312 12.22 3.87 -11.99
N ILE A 313 11.05 3.42 -11.51
CA ILE A 313 10.86 3.14 -10.07
C ILE A 313 11.75 1.98 -9.59
N ALA A 314 11.95 0.95 -10.39
CA ALA A 314 12.88 -0.13 -10.05
C ALA A 314 14.33 0.37 -9.94
N GLU A 315 14.73 1.33 -10.78
CA GLU A 315 16.04 1.99 -10.69
C GLU A 315 16.16 2.84 -9.42
N VAL A 316 15.09 3.57 -9.03
CA VAL A 316 15.05 4.29 -7.74
C VAL A 316 15.22 3.32 -6.58
N HIS A 317 14.50 2.21 -6.59
CA HIS A 317 14.63 1.18 -5.55
C HIS A 317 16.04 0.60 -5.47
N ALA A 318 16.65 0.32 -6.60
CA ALA A 318 18.03 -0.17 -6.67
C ALA A 318 19.04 0.86 -6.14
N LYS A 319 18.83 2.16 -6.40
CA LYS A 319 19.70 3.25 -5.94
C LYS A 319 19.51 3.57 -4.46
N TYR A 320 18.29 3.46 -3.93
CA TYR A 320 17.92 3.84 -2.57
C TYR A 320 17.19 2.70 -1.82
N PRO A 321 17.78 1.50 -1.71
CA PRO A 321 17.11 0.30 -1.18
C PRO A 321 16.72 0.41 0.30
N GLN A 322 17.26 1.39 1.03
CA GLN A 322 16.96 1.64 2.43
C GLN A 322 15.59 2.31 2.65
N PHE A 323 14.99 2.91 1.63
CA PHE A 323 13.69 3.56 1.75
C PHE A 323 12.57 2.64 1.24
N PRO A 324 11.55 2.36 2.05
CA PRO A 324 10.32 1.76 1.55
C PRO A 324 9.68 2.71 0.54
N MET A 325 9.15 2.16 -0.54
CA MET A 325 8.47 2.92 -1.58
C MET A 325 6.99 2.55 -1.60
N TRP A 326 6.13 3.56 -1.58
CA TRP A 326 4.69 3.39 -1.62
C TRP A 326 4.10 3.99 -2.89
N MET A 327 3.30 3.22 -3.62
CA MET A 327 2.36 3.75 -4.60
C MET A 327 1.14 4.21 -3.80
N THR A 328 0.98 5.52 -3.64
CA THR A 328 0.08 6.11 -2.65
C THR A 328 -1.22 6.64 -3.22
N GLU A 329 -1.33 6.69 -4.56
CA GLU A 329 -2.54 7.17 -5.19
C GLU A 329 -2.65 6.74 -6.66
N VAL A 330 -3.84 6.29 -7.02
CA VAL A 330 -4.33 6.17 -8.40
C VAL A 330 -5.84 5.93 -8.36
N CYS A 331 -6.58 6.48 -9.29
CA CYS A 331 -7.98 6.13 -9.53
C CYS A 331 -8.40 6.44 -10.98
N HIS A 332 -9.51 5.86 -11.41
CA HIS A 332 -10.22 6.39 -12.56
C HIS A 332 -11.00 7.64 -12.11
N ALA A 333 -10.69 8.78 -12.69
CA ALA A 333 -11.51 9.96 -12.62
C ALA A 333 -12.33 10.10 -13.91
N TYR A 334 -13.58 10.42 -13.79
CA TYR A 334 -14.41 10.76 -14.94
C TYR A 334 -14.17 12.21 -15.32
N VAL A 335 -13.13 12.48 -16.07
CA VAL A 335 -13.07 13.77 -16.75
C VAL A 335 -14.12 13.70 -17.86
N ILE A 336 -15.26 14.29 -17.62
CA ILE A 336 -16.33 14.38 -18.60
C ILE A 336 -15.80 15.26 -19.74
N GLY A 337 -15.41 14.62 -20.82
CA GLY A 337 -15.21 15.26 -22.11
C GLY A 337 -13.81 15.28 -22.71
N GLU A 338 -12.71 15.10 -21.97
CA GLU A 338 -11.39 15.39 -22.53
C GLU A 338 -10.38 14.22 -22.60
N SER A 339 -10.49 13.20 -21.81
CA SER A 339 -9.52 12.10 -21.83
C SER A 339 -10.02 10.87 -22.58
N LYS A 340 -9.85 10.88 -23.90
CA LYS A 340 -9.96 9.68 -24.75
C LYS A 340 -8.89 8.63 -24.44
N SER A 341 -7.93 8.93 -23.56
CA SER A 341 -6.81 8.07 -23.20
C SER A 341 -7.03 7.24 -21.94
N MET A 342 -7.97 7.62 -21.08
CA MET A 342 -8.33 6.81 -19.91
C MET A 342 -9.42 5.81 -20.28
N PRO A 343 -9.23 4.50 -20.02
CA PRO A 343 -10.31 3.55 -20.20
C PRO A 343 -11.48 3.97 -19.28
N MET A 344 -12.68 4.02 -19.85
CA MET A 344 -13.89 4.30 -19.07
C MET A 344 -13.98 3.28 -17.94
N PRO A 345 -14.22 3.71 -16.69
CA PRO A 345 -14.34 2.78 -15.59
C PRO A 345 -15.51 1.83 -15.83
N ARG A 346 -15.20 0.57 -15.73
CA ARG A 346 -16.20 -0.49 -15.72
C ARG A 346 -16.33 -0.91 -14.28
N TYR A 347 -17.47 -0.70 -13.66
CA TYR A 347 -17.71 -1.18 -12.30
C TYR A 347 -17.80 -2.72 -12.22
N ASP A 348 -17.37 -3.39 -13.28
CA ASP A 348 -17.36 -4.83 -13.41
C ASP A 348 -16.07 -5.46 -12.88
N PHE A 349 -16.00 -6.78 -12.98
CA PHE A 349 -14.88 -7.56 -12.50
C PHE A 349 -13.60 -7.38 -13.35
N GLU A 350 -13.74 -7.01 -14.63
CA GLU A 350 -12.61 -6.78 -15.55
C GLU A 350 -11.75 -5.59 -15.10
N ASP A 351 -12.37 -4.56 -14.53
CA ASP A 351 -11.64 -3.43 -13.97
C ASP A 351 -10.69 -3.86 -12.84
N GLY A 352 -11.08 -4.87 -12.06
CA GLY A 352 -10.21 -5.46 -11.05
C GLY A 352 -8.91 -6.06 -11.61
N ASP A 353 -8.95 -6.63 -12.82
CA ASP A 353 -7.75 -7.20 -13.47
C ASP A 353 -6.73 -6.13 -13.82
N LEU A 354 -7.17 -4.97 -14.31
CA LEU A 354 -6.28 -3.80 -14.53
C LEU A 354 -5.51 -3.45 -13.27
N TRP A 355 -6.22 -3.28 -12.17
CA TRP A 355 -5.62 -2.90 -10.88
C TRP A 355 -4.75 -4.01 -10.30
N GLY A 356 -5.16 -5.27 -10.41
CA GLY A 356 -4.36 -6.41 -10.00
C GLY A 356 -3.03 -6.49 -10.73
N ASN A 357 -3.04 -6.25 -12.04
CA ASN A 357 -1.81 -6.19 -12.85
C ASN A 357 -0.93 -4.99 -12.48
N MET A 358 -1.52 -3.83 -12.17
CA MET A 358 -0.77 -2.66 -11.73
C MET A 358 -0.11 -2.92 -10.37
N ILE A 359 -0.84 -3.49 -9.40
CA ILE A 359 -0.29 -3.89 -8.09
C ILE A 359 0.93 -4.81 -8.29
N LEU A 360 0.81 -5.84 -9.13
CA LEU A 360 1.94 -6.74 -9.40
C LEU A 360 3.13 -6.00 -10.00
N SER A 361 2.90 -5.06 -10.91
CA SER A 361 3.99 -4.32 -11.57
C SER A 361 4.69 -3.37 -10.60
N ASP A 362 3.95 -2.66 -9.74
CA ASP A 362 4.53 -1.82 -8.68
C ASP A 362 5.34 -2.64 -7.68
N LEU A 363 4.82 -3.81 -7.25
CA LEU A 363 5.54 -4.70 -6.36
C LEU A 363 6.79 -5.30 -7.02
N GLU A 364 6.76 -5.62 -8.31
CA GLU A 364 7.94 -6.05 -9.08
C GLU A 364 8.99 -4.94 -9.14
N ALA A 365 8.56 -3.69 -9.28
CA ALA A 365 9.42 -2.51 -9.27
C ALA A 365 9.97 -2.15 -7.87
N GLY A 366 9.51 -2.81 -6.80
CA GLY A 366 10.03 -2.65 -5.44
C GLY A 366 9.10 -1.90 -4.48
N ALA A 367 7.87 -1.57 -4.88
CA ALA A 367 6.90 -0.97 -3.97
C ALA A 367 6.63 -1.90 -2.77
N SER A 368 6.52 -1.32 -1.58
CA SER A 368 6.20 -2.02 -0.32
C SER A 368 4.75 -1.82 0.13
N ALA A 369 4.06 -0.80 -0.41
CA ALA A 369 2.64 -0.56 -0.19
C ALA A 369 1.97 -0.07 -1.47
N TRP A 370 0.65 -0.28 -1.53
CA TRP A 370 -0.17 0.15 -2.64
C TRP A 370 -1.53 0.65 -2.14
N ILE A 371 -1.89 1.89 -2.46
CA ILE A 371 -3.07 2.60 -1.97
C ILE A 371 -3.86 3.15 -3.16
N TYR A 372 -5.13 2.77 -3.24
CA TYR A 372 -6.08 3.34 -4.18
C TYR A 372 -6.63 4.67 -3.65
N TRP A 373 -6.99 5.63 -4.53
CA TRP A 373 -7.49 6.93 -4.07
C TRP A 373 -8.83 6.81 -3.38
N ASN A 374 -9.90 6.47 -4.09
CA ASN A 374 -11.22 6.48 -3.48
C ASN A 374 -11.65 5.11 -2.91
N MET A 375 -11.74 5.02 -1.60
CA MET A 375 -12.22 3.80 -0.95
C MET A 375 -13.72 3.62 -1.12
N ILE A 376 -14.51 4.68 -0.92
CA ILE A 376 -15.97 4.64 -0.99
C ILE A 376 -16.48 5.91 -1.66
N THR A 377 -17.35 5.75 -2.65
CA THR A 377 -18.14 6.85 -3.22
C THR A 377 -19.60 6.45 -3.31
N ASP A 378 -20.47 7.42 -3.64
CA ASP A 378 -21.86 7.15 -3.97
C ASP A 378 -22.01 6.63 -5.41
N GLU A 379 -23.26 6.36 -5.82
CA GLU A 379 -23.62 5.85 -7.14
C GLU A 379 -23.31 6.80 -8.30
N LYS A 380 -22.90 8.04 -7.98
CA LYS A 380 -22.52 9.06 -8.94
C LYS A 380 -21.01 9.29 -8.98
N GLY A 381 -20.24 8.54 -8.18
CA GLY A 381 -18.80 8.72 -8.05
C GLY A 381 -18.40 9.86 -7.14
N GLY A 382 -19.29 10.29 -6.22
CA GLY A 382 -19.10 11.34 -5.24
C GLY A 382 -19.40 10.86 -3.80
N PRO A 383 -19.92 11.76 -2.92
CA PRO A 383 -20.19 13.17 -3.17
C PRO A 383 -18.92 13.99 -3.36
N TRP A 384 -18.98 14.96 -4.23
CA TRP A 384 -17.90 15.95 -4.44
C TRP A 384 -18.50 17.35 -4.45
N LEU A 385 -17.70 18.32 -4.05
CA LEU A 385 -17.90 19.72 -4.42
C LEU A 385 -17.16 19.95 -5.73
N VAL A 386 -17.76 20.74 -6.60
CA VAL A 386 -17.05 21.26 -7.76
C VAL A 386 -15.82 22.01 -7.25
N SER A 387 -14.65 21.62 -7.72
CA SER A 387 -13.41 22.29 -7.35
C SER A 387 -13.34 23.65 -8.03
N VAL A 388 -13.91 24.66 -7.37
CA VAL A 388 -13.72 26.07 -7.78
C VAL A 388 -12.25 26.49 -7.75
N VAL A 389 -11.41 25.70 -7.06
CA VAL A 389 -9.98 25.98 -6.88
C VAL A 389 -9.19 25.87 -8.17
N HIS A 390 -9.60 24.97 -9.08
CA HIS A 390 -8.92 24.75 -10.35
C HIS A 390 -9.67 25.29 -11.56
N GLY A 391 -10.75 26.06 -11.35
CA GLY A 391 -11.60 26.47 -12.46
C GLY A 391 -12.25 25.28 -13.18
N ASP A 392 -12.26 24.11 -12.54
CA ASP A 392 -12.89 22.92 -13.07
C ASP A 392 -14.40 23.03 -12.83
N PRO A 393 -15.19 23.31 -13.86
CA PRO A 393 -16.64 23.47 -13.71
C PRO A 393 -17.35 22.13 -13.60
N ASP A 394 -16.64 21.02 -13.82
CA ASP A 394 -17.26 19.72 -14.00
C ASP A 394 -17.19 18.84 -12.74
N PRO A 395 -18.22 18.01 -12.55
CA PRO A 395 -18.22 17.03 -11.48
C PRO A 395 -17.02 16.07 -11.62
N ASN A 396 -16.17 16.03 -10.61
CA ASN A 396 -15.04 15.10 -10.54
C ASN A 396 -15.49 13.73 -10.04
N ALA A 397 -16.36 13.06 -10.82
CA ALA A 397 -16.82 11.72 -10.48
C ALA A 397 -15.67 10.72 -10.53
N GLN A 398 -15.53 9.91 -9.50
CA GLN A 398 -14.42 8.97 -9.39
C GLN A 398 -14.88 7.54 -9.08
N HIS A 399 -14.12 6.56 -9.56
CA HIS A 399 -14.39 5.15 -9.36
C HIS A 399 -13.87 4.68 -7.99
N PRO A 400 -14.69 4.01 -7.16
CA PRO A 400 -14.30 3.58 -5.83
C PRO A 400 -14.01 2.08 -5.72
N VAL A 401 -13.48 1.68 -4.57
CA VAL A 401 -13.42 0.27 -4.14
C VAL A 401 -14.83 -0.24 -3.79
N VAL A 402 -15.65 0.58 -3.13
CA VAL A 402 -17.03 0.26 -2.73
C VAL A 402 -17.99 1.38 -3.13
N ILE A 403 -19.10 1.04 -3.75
CA ILE A 403 -20.17 1.96 -4.11
C ILE A 403 -21.31 1.87 -3.09
N VAL A 404 -21.75 3.01 -2.58
CA VAL A 404 -22.92 3.12 -1.70
C VAL A 404 -24.02 3.90 -2.43
N ASN A 405 -25.08 3.25 -2.84
CA ASN A 405 -26.26 3.99 -3.33
C ASN A 405 -26.98 4.62 -2.14
N ARG A 406 -26.85 5.95 -2.02
CA ARG A 406 -27.37 6.71 -0.87
C ARG A 406 -28.90 6.75 -0.80
N ALA A 407 -29.59 6.60 -1.92
CA ALA A 407 -31.05 6.61 -1.99
C ALA A 407 -31.65 5.24 -1.67
N THR A 408 -31.06 4.14 -2.19
CA THR A 408 -31.59 2.78 -2.02
C THR A 408 -30.92 2.03 -0.88
N HIS A 409 -29.84 2.57 -0.31
CA HIS A 409 -28.98 1.92 0.69
C HIS A 409 -28.39 0.58 0.21
N GLN A 410 -28.22 0.42 -1.10
CA GLN A 410 -27.51 -0.72 -1.67
C GLN A 410 -26.01 -0.47 -1.59
N VAL A 411 -25.26 -1.50 -1.21
CA VAL A 411 -23.80 -1.50 -1.20
C VAL A 411 -23.31 -2.48 -2.26
N SER A 412 -22.38 -2.03 -3.11
CA SER A 412 -21.78 -2.84 -4.16
C SER A 412 -20.25 -2.82 -4.04
N TYR A 413 -19.65 -4.01 -4.09
CA TYR A 413 -18.21 -4.18 -4.11
C TYR A 413 -17.74 -4.34 -5.54
N THR A 414 -16.78 -3.50 -5.97
CA THR A 414 -16.27 -3.49 -7.35
C THR A 414 -15.30 -4.63 -7.60
N GLY A 415 -14.91 -4.86 -8.86
CA GLY A 415 -13.85 -5.80 -9.19
C GLY A 415 -12.55 -5.48 -8.47
N LEU A 416 -12.21 -4.19 -8.38
CA LEU A 416 -11.06 -3.69 -7.61
C LEU A 416 -11.08 -4.17 -6.15
N TYR A 417 -12.22 -4.11 -5.45
CA TYR A 417 -12.33 -4.61 -4.07
C TYR A 417 -11.81 -6.04 -3.94
N TYR A 418 -12.24 -6.93 -4.84
CA TYR A 418 -11.86 -8.34 -4.76
C TYR A 418 -10.39 -8.57 -5.08
N TYR A 419 -9.85 -7.89 -6.11
CA TYR A 419 -8.43 -8.01 -6.43
C TYR A 419 -7.56 -7.44 -5.32
N LEU A 420 -7.86 -6.24 -4.81
CA LEU A 420 -7.12 -5.62 -3.71
C LEU A 420 -7.22 -6.46 -2.42
N ALA A 421 -8.38 -7.06 -2.15
CA ALA A 421 -8.58 -7.94 -1.01
C ALA A 421 -7.71 -9.21 -1.05
N HIS A 422 -7.43 -9.77 -2.23
CA HIS A 422 -6.49 -10.89 -2.36
C HIS A 422 -5.09 -10.51 -1.90
N PHE A 423 -4.66 -9.28 -2.15
CA PHE A 423 -3.38 -8.79 -1.62
C PHE A 423 -3.49 -8.47 -0.12
N SER A 424 -4.37 -7.57 0.27
CA SER A 424 -4.41 -7.04 1.64
C SER A 424 -4.76 -8.09 2.71
N LYS A 425 -5.66 -9.03 2.41
CA LYS A 425 -6.08 -10.08 3.35
C LYS A 425 -5.02 -11.14 3.58
N PHE A 426 -4.34 -11.54 2.52
CA PHE A 426 -3.46 -12.71 2.55
C PHE A 426 -1.97 -12.37 2.62
N VAL A 427 -1.57 -11.22 2.12
CA VAL A 427 -0.21 -10.66 2.23
C VAL A 427 -0.23 -9.57 3.29
N ARG A 428 0.43 -9.82 4.42
CA ARG A 428 0.32 -8.96 5.59
C ARG A 428 1.58 -8.11 5.81
N PRO A 429 1.47 -6.99 6.53
CA PRO A 429 2.64 -6.20 6.93
C PRO A 429 3.73 -7.08 7.56
N GLY A 430 4.95 -6.96 7.04
CA GLY A 430 6.08 -7.78 7.46
C GLY A 430 6.35 -9.00 6.58
N ASP A 431 5.43 -9.43 5.73
CA ASP A 431 5.69 -10.46 4.72
C ASP A 431 6.72 -9.93 3.70
N HIS A 432 7.53 -10.80 3.12
CA HIS A 432 8.49 -10.45 2.08
C HIS A 432 8.06 -11.01 0.74
N ARG A 433 8.20 -10.21 -0.32
CA ARG A 433 8.14 -10.77 -1.67
C ARG A 433 9.32 -11.74 -1.87
N ILE A 434 9.06 -12.89 -2.47
CA ILE A 434 10.06 -13.92 -2.75
C ILE A 434 10.15 -14.20 -4.26
N GLU A 435 11.25 -14.84 -4.65
CA GLU A 435 11.52 -15.07 -6.07
C GLU A 435 10.50 -16.03 -6.69
N THR A 436 9.99 -15.61 -7.83
CA THR A 436 9.11 -16.43 -8.70
C THR A 436 9.69 -16.43 -10.10
N ARG A 437 9.98 -17.59 -10.66
CA ARG A 437 10.52 -17.76 -12.03
C ARG A 437 9.53 -18.53 -12.89
N GLY A 438 9.31 -18.06 -14.08
CA GLY A 438 8.41 -18.67 -15.05
C GLY A 438 7.64 -17.60 -15.81
N LYS A 439 7.05 -18.01 -16.92
CA LYS A 439 6.18 -17.15 -17.75
C LYS A 439 5.02 -17.96 -18.30
N ALA A 440 3.87 -17.36 -18.38
CA ALA A 440 2.71 -17.87 -19.07
C ALA A 440 2.02 -16.71 -19.80
N GLU A 441 1.41 -16.98 -20.94
CA GLU A 441 0.59 -16.00 -21.62
C GLU A 441 -0.64 -15.69 -20.75
N LYS A 442 -0.93 -14.42 -20.52
CA LYS A 442 -2.09 -13.94 -19.74
C LYS A 442 -2.18 -14.42 -18.28
N VAL A 443 -1.16 -15.12 -17.76
CA VAL A 443 -1.11 -15.48 -16.35
C VAL A 443 0.12 -14.90 -15.69
N ARG A 444 -0.09 -14.13 -14.63
CA ARG A 444 0.99 -13.61 -13.76
C ARG A 444 1.00 -14.35 -12.44
N CYS A 445 2.18 -14.48 -11.86
CA CYS A 445 2.39 -15.16 -10.58
C CYS A 445 3.36 -14.35 -9.71
N MET A 446 3.00 -14.13 -8.46
CA MET A 446 3.88 -13.52 -7.46
C MET A 446 3.75 -14.26 -6.14
N ALA A 447 4.87 -14.45 -5.45
CA ALA A 447 4.91 -15.17 -4.19
C ALA A 447 5.45 -14.31 -3.05
N PHE A 448 4.98 -14.62 -1.84
CA PHE A 448 5.36 -13.98 -0.59
C PHE A 448 5.62 -15.01 0.48
N LYS A 449 6.50 -14.68 1.43
CA LYS A 449 6.80 -15.49 2.62
C LYS A 449 6.54 -14.65 3.87
N SER A 450 5.71 -15.18 4.75
CA SER A 450 5.45 -14.54 6.03
C SER A 450 6.60 -14.74 7.01
N THR A 451 6.64 -13.91 8.05
CA THR A 451 7.61 -14.05 9.15
C THR A 451 7.54 -15.39 9.88
N HIS A 452 6.41 -16.12 9.73
CA HIS A 452 6.20 -17.46 10.29
C HIS A 452 6.40 -18.59 9.27
N GLY A 453 6.96 -18.28 8.10
CA GLY A 453 7.29 -19.24 7.06
C GLY A 453 6.11 -19.66 6.15
N ARG A 454 4.90 -19.09 6.32
CA ARG A 454 3.78 -19.33 5.41
C ARG A 454 4.09 -18.76 4.03
N ILE A 455 3.89 -19.55 2.99
CA ILE A 455 3.97 -19.10 1.61
C ILE A 455 2.58 -18.69 1.12
N VAL A 456 2.51 -17.54 0.45
CA VAL A 456 1.33 -17.02 -0.22
C VAL A 456 1.68 -16.79 -1.68
N VAL A 457 0.89 -17.35 -2.59
CA VAL A 457 1.06 -17.16 -4.04
C VAL A 457 -0.19 -16.53 -4.61
N GLN A 458 -0.01 -15.41 -5.30
CA GLN A 458 -1.05 -14.74 -6.07
C GLN A 458 -0.91 -15.13 -7.54
N LEU A 459 -1.99 -15.58 -8.14
CA LEU A 459 -2.09 -15.94 -9.55
C LEU A 459 -3.21 -15.12 -10.19
N LEU A 460 -2.86 -14.31 -11.18
CA LEU A 460 -3.82 -13.56 -11.99
C LEU A 460 -3.93 -14.22 -13.37
N ASN A 461 -5.15 -14.52 -13.80
CA ASN A 461 -5.46 -14.93 -15.16
C ASN A 461 -6.28 -13.84 -15.85
N SER A 462 -5.63 -13.03 -16.68
CA SER A 462 -6.26 -11.98 -17.50
C SER A 462 -6.92 -12.51 -18.76
N GLY A 463 -6.85 -13.81 -19.03
CA GLY A 463 -7.54 -14.47 -20.14
C GLY A 463 -9.04 -14.65 -19.84
N THR A 464 -9.88 -14.56 -20.86
CA THR A 464 -11.34 -14.80 -20.73
C THR A 464 -11.69 -16.27 -20.49
N GLY A 465 -10.82 -17.19 -20.89
CA GLY A 465 -10.95 -18.63 -20.67
C GLY A 465 -10.14 -19.15 -19.50
N PRO A 466 -10.42 -20.40 -19.05
CA PRO A 466 -9.62 -21.01 -17.98
C PRO A 466 -8.18 -21.26 -18.44
N ALA A 467 -7.26 -21.19 -17.47
CA ALA A 467 -5.85 -21.49 -17.69
C ALA A 467 -5.36 -22.58 -16.74
N GLN A 468 -4.43 -23.40 -17.19
CA GLN A 468 -3.78 -24.41 -16.38
C GLN A 468 -2.29 -24.05 -16.24
N VAL A 469 -1.82 -23.99 -15.00
CA VAL A 469 -0.42 -23.73 -14.65
C VAL A 469 0.08 -24.70 -13.59
N ARG A 470 1.39 -24.67 -13.36
CA ARG A 470 2.03 -25.48 -12.33
C ARG A 470 2.82 -24.57 -11.39
N ILE A 471 2.73 -24.84 -10.09
CA ILE A 471 3.61 -24.24 -9.09
C ILE A 471 4.66 -25.26 -8.72
N GLY A 472 5.93 -24.92 -8.96
CA GLY A 472 7.09 -25.72 -8.53
C GLY A 472 7.62 -25.21 -7.21
N TRP A 473 7.79 -26.08 -6.22
CA TRP A 473 8.34 -25.77 -4.91
C TRP A 473 9.01 -27.01 -4.29
N HIS A 474 10.25 -26.90 -3.80
CA HIS A 474 11.02 -28.00 -3.17
C HIS A 474 10.99 -29.33 -3.99
N ASN A 475 11.27 -29.27 -5.29
CA ASN A 475 11.24 -30.43 -6.20
C ASN A 475 9.86 -31.09 -6.37
N GLN A 476 8.80 -30.50 -5.84
CA GLN A 476 7.42 -30.92 -6.01
C GLN A 476 6.69 -30.00 -7.00
N THR A 477 5.58 -30.48 -7.54
CA THR A 477 4.76 -29.73 -8.48
C THR A 477 3.30 -29.76 -8.04
N LEU A 478 2.65 -28.60 -8.09
CA LEU A 478 1.23 -28.43 -7.82
C LEU A 478 0.53 -28.00 -9.11
N PRO A 479 -0.36 -28.80 -9.71
CA PRO A 479 -1.22 -28.35 -10.79
C PRO A 479 -2.30 -27.41 -10.26
N VAL A 480 -2.55 -26.31 -10.98
CA VAL A 480 -3.56 -25.32 -10.62
C VAL A 480 -4.39 -25.00 -11.85
N ASN A 481 -5.72 -25.09 -11.72
CA ASN A 481 -6.67 -24.64 -12.72
C ASN A 481 -7.21 -23.28 -12.29
N LEU A 482 -7.06 -22.28 -13.14
CA LEU A 482 -7.51 -20.90 -12.91
C LEU A 482 -8.76 -20.64 -13.76
N PRO A 483 -9.84 -20.11 -13.20
CA PRO A 483 -10.95 -19.60 -14.00
C PRO A 483 -10.48 -18.49 -14.96
N GLY A 484 -11.25 -18.21 -15.99
CA GLY A 484 -11.05 -17.03 -16.83
C GLY A 484 -11.30 -15.76 -16.02
N MET A 485 -10.58 -14.69 -16.33
CA MET A 485 -10.63 -13.40 -15.68
C MET A 485 -10.73 -13.56 -14.15
N SER A 486 -9.61 -13.88 -13.51
CA SER A 486 -9.61 -14.28 -12.09
C SER A 486 -8.32 -13.93 -11.37
N ILE A 487 -8.46 -13.79 -10.06
CA ILE A 487 -7.35 -13.81 -9.12
C ILE A 487 -7.52 -14.99 -8.16
N SER A 488 -6.44 -15.73 -7.92
CA SER A 488 -6.40 -16.89 -7.04
C SER A 488 -5.26 -16.75 -6.05
N THR A 489 -5.54 -16.96 -4.76
CA THR A 489 -4.54 -17.04 -3.70
C THR A 489 -4.34 -18.49 -3.26
N LEU A 490 -3.10 -18.94 -3.30
CA LEU A 490 -2.68 -20.23 -2.75
C LEU A 490 -1.89 -19.99 -1.47
N MET A 491 -2.08 -20.86 -0.45
CA MET A 491 -1.40 -20.69 0.85
C MET A 491 -1.02 -22.05 1.43
N TRP A 492 0.23 -22.15 1.91
CA TRP A 492 0.74 -23.34 2.64
C TRP A 492 1.82 -22.99 3.65
#